data_ef52d4592a827b1141e02362a96258a6
#
_entry.id   ef52d4592a827b1141e02362a96258a6
#
_cell.length_a   1.000
_cell.length_b   1.000
_cell.length_c   1.000
_cell.angle_alpha   90.00
_cell.angle_beta   90.00
_cell.angle_gamma   90.00
#
_symmetry.space_group_name_H-M   'P 1'
#
loop_
_entity.id
_entity.type
_entity.pdbx_description
1 polymer ?
#
loop_
_entity_poly.entity_id
_entity_poly.type
_entity_poly.pdbx_seq_one_letter_code
_entity_poly.pdbx_strand_id
1 'polypeptide(L)'
;YAFGSGAAHVGAGLARRLGLPAPSPDGGAALLTHAEKDRLQRLFVLPAPSGGEACVVLAFDQPLRAFEQTLRDPPAWPEGLPALNATPVFSAVSRLTRTAFVTADSAAAPEDAAQEAAQALTGAGWTEAAPATPAFRIFVSGRRQCLVLAVRPPQTGRTAISLLQREGATP
;
A
#
# COMPACT_ATOMS: atom_id res chain seq x y z
N TYR A 1 5.13 -11.46 5.39
CA TYR A 1 4.64 -12.41 6.38
C TYR A 1 3.12 -12.56 6.23
N ALA A 2 2.58 -13.78 6.42
CA ALA A 2 1.15 -14.07 6.45
C ALA A 2 0.74 -14.49 7.86
N PHE A 3 -0.39 -14.01 8.34
CA PHE A 3 -0.92 -14.29 9.67
C PHE A 3 -2.34 -14.84 9.56
N GLY A 4 -2.70 -15.78 10.44
CA GLY A 4 -4.03 -16.36 10.52
C GLY A 4 -5.03 -15.51 11.34
N SER A 5 -4.75 -14.21 11.51
CA SER A 5 -5.61 -13.25 12.21
C SER A 5 -5.93 -12.08 11.31
N GLY A 6 -7.10 -11.48 11.47
CA GLY A 6 -7.55 -10.37 10.65
C GLY A 6 -6.60 -9.17 10.69
N ALA A 7 -6.52 -8.44 9.57
CA ALA A 7 -5.60 -7.32 9.39
C ALA A 7 -5.76 -6.23 10.47
N ALA A 8 -6.99 -5.94 10.90
CA ALA A 8 -7.24 -4.98 11.98
C ALA A 8 -6.61 -5.41 13.31
N HIS A 9 -6.73 -6.70 13.68
CA HIS A 9 -6.15 -7.24 14.90
C HIS A 9 -4.63 -7.21 14.87
N VAL A 10 -4.04 -7.66 13.75
CA VAL A 10 -2.58 -7.65 13.55
C VAL A 10 -2.05 -6.21 13.52
N GLY A 11 -2.73 -5.30 12.83
CA GLY A 11 -2.36 -3.88 12.77
C GLY A 11 -2.35 -3.22 14.15
N ALA A 12 -3.40 -3.44 14.95
CA ALA A 12 -3.47 -2.94 16.33
C ALA A 12 -2.39 -3.54 17.23
N GLY A 13 -2.08 -4.83 17.07
CA GLY A 13 -1.01 -5.52 17.81
C GLY A 13 0.37 -4.96 17.47
N LEU A 14 0.66 -4.73 16.20
CA LEU A 14 1.91 -4.12 15.72
C LEU A 14 2.04 -2.67 16.20
N ALA A 15 0.98 -1.86 16.08
CA ALA A 15 0.96 -0.48 16.55
C ALA A 15 1.32 -0.40 18.04
N ARG A 16 0.68 -1.25 18.88
CA ARG A 16 0.98 -1.31 20.31
C ARG A 16 2.43 -1.66 20.60
N ARG A 17 3.01 -2.62 19.90
CA ARG A 17 4.42 -3.02 20.07
C ARG A 17 5.40 -1.92 19.67
N LEU A 18 5.04 -1.11 18.68
CA LEU A 18 5.85 0.00 18.19
C LEU A 18 5.57 1.33 18.92
N GLY A 19 4.68 1.34 19.93
CA GLY A 19 4.29 2.56 20.62
C GLY A 19 3.54 3.56 19.75
N LEU A 20 2.88 3.08 18.69
CA LEU A 20 2.14 3.89 17.74
C LEU A 20 0.65 3.94 18.10
N PRO A 21 -0.09 5.00 17.71
CA PRO A 21 -1.54 5.01 17.82
C PRO A 21 -2.14 3.85 17.02
N ALA A 22 -3.27 3.33 17.50
CA ALA A 22 -3.98 2.28 16.79
C ALA A 22 -4.38 2.80 15.40
N PRO A 23 -4.20 1.98 14.33
CA PRO A 23 -4.63 2.38 13.00
C PRO A 23 -6.16 2.49 12.96
N SER A 24 -6.66 3.41 12.11
CA SER A 24 -8.11 3.48 11.86
C SER A 24 -8.60 2.15 11.29
N PRO A 25 -9.77 1.65 11.74
CA PRO A 25 -10.31 0.38 11.27
C PRO A 25 -10.87 0.42 9.84
N ASP A 26 -10.74 1.55 9.15
CA ASP A 26 -11.31 1.75 7.82
C ASP A 26 -10.74 0.77 6.80
N GLY A 27 -11.61 -0.09 6.26
CA GLY A 27 -11.30 -0.99 5.15
C GLY A 27 -10.50 -2.25 5.52
N GLY A 28 -10.21 -2.51 6.78
CA GLY A 28 -9.48 -3.72 7.20
C GLY A 28 -7.99 -3.73 6.82
N ALA A 29 -7.47 -2.66 6.24
CA ALA A 29 -6.06 -2.49 5.93
C ALA A 29 -5.46 -1.37 6.80
N ALA A 30 -4.16 -1.45 7.09
CA ALA A 30 -3.48 -0.42 7.88
C ALA A 30 -2.08 -0.11 7.32
N LEU A 31 -1.69 1.15 7.42
CA LEU A 31 -0.32 1.61 7.23
C LEU A 31 0.19 2.13 8.57
N LEU A 32 1.26 1.52 9.07
CA LEU A 32 1.99 1.97 10.25
C LEU A 32 3.33 2.56 9.79
N THR A 33 3.68 3.72 10.33
CA THR A 33 4.99 4.34 10.08
C THR A 33 5.69 4.53 11.41
N HIS A 34 6.88 3.98 11.55
CA HIS A 34 7.70 4.06 12.73
C HIS A 34 9.09 4.58 12.37
N ALA A 35 9.51 5.66 13.05
CA ALA A 35 10.86 6.19 12.92
C ALA A 35 11.65 5.86 14.18
N GLU A 36 12.79 5.18 14.01
CA GLU A 36 13.71 4.89 15.10
C GLU A 36 15.13 5.26 14.69
N LYS A 37 15.75 6.16 15.44
CA LYS A 37 17.10 6.69 15.17
C LYS A 37 17.20 7.25 13.73
N ASP A 38 17.93 6.54 12.87
CA ASP A 38 18.22 6.91 11.48
C ASP A 38 17.44 6.08 10.46
N ARG A 39 16.46 5.30 10.91
CA ARG A 39 15.65 4.40 10.06
C ARG A 39 14.17 4.76 10.09
N LEU A 40 13.53 4.57 8.97
CA LEU A 40 12.09 4.68 8.81
C LEU A 40 11.53 3.33 8.38
N GLN A 41 10.63 2.79 9.19
CA GLN A 41 9.90 1.56 8.88
C GLN A 41 8.46 1.88 8.48
N ARG A 42 7.99 1.25 7.42
CA ARG A 42 6.60 1.27 7.01
C ARG A 42 6.07 -0.15 6.95
N LEU A 43 4.97 -0.38 7.64
CA LEU A 43 4.30 -1.67 7.72
C LEU A 43 2.92 -1.53 7.10
N PHE A 44 2.69 -2.24 6.00
CA PHE A 44 1.38 -2.36 5.37
C PHE A 44 0.75 -3.66 5.85
N VAL A 45 -0.36 -3.57 6.54
CA VAL A 45 -1.15 -4.71 6.97
C VAL A 45 -2.36 -4.78 6.07
N LEU A 46 -2.43 -5.82 5.24
CA LEU A 46 -3.43 -5.97 4.18
C LEU A 46 -4.24 -7.24 4.43
N PRO A 47 -5.56 -7.24 4.22
CA PRO A 47 -6.34 -8.48 4.24
C PRO A 47 -5.83 -9.41 3.14
N ALA A 48 -5.88 -10.71 3.37
CA ALA A 48 -5.50 -11.68 2.35
C ALA A 48 -6.51 -11.66 1.20
N PRO A 49 -6.06 -11.78 -0.07
CA PRO A 49 -6.95 -11.77 -1.23
C PRO A 49 -7.97 -12.91 -1.26
N SER A 50 -7.68 -14.01 -0.58
CA SER A 50 -8.57 -15.17 -0.46
C SER A 50 -9.76 -14.95 0.46
N GLY A 51 -9.86 -13.78 1.10
CA GLY A 51 -10.83 -13.53 2.15
C GLY A 51 -10.50 -14.25 3.46
N GLY A 52 -11.39 -14.14 4.44
CA GLY A 52 -11.22 -14.73 5.76
C GLY A 52 -10.42 -13.85 6.72
N GLU A 53 -9.99 -14.44 7.84
CA GLU A 53 -9.26 -13.72 8.90
C GLU A 53 -7.76 -13.56 8.64
N ALA A 54 -7.24 -14.10 7.53
CA ALA A 54 -5.82 -14.00 7.22
C ALA A 54 -5.44 -12.58 6.77
N CYS A 55 -4.20 -12.17 7.06
CA CYS A 55 -3.63 -10.93 6.55
C CYS A 55 -2.18 -11.11 6.10
N VAL A 56 -1.70 -10.17 5.29
CA VAL A 56 -0.31 -10.08 4.83
C VAL A 56 0.30 -8.81 5.40
N VAL A 57 1.48 -8.90 5.99
CA VAL A 57 2.26 -7.75 6.42
C VAL A 57 3.44 -7.57 5.50
N LEU A 58 3.52 -6.41 4.87
CA LEU A 58 4.67 -5.98 4.07
C LEU A 58 5.44 -4.96 4.90
N ALA A 59 6.72 -5.21 5.12
CA ALA A 59 7.60 -4.32 5.86
C ALA A 59 8.63 -3.71 4.91
N PHE A 60 8.73 -2.39 4.92
CA PHE A 60 9.76 -1.61 4.23
C PHE A 60 10.58 -0.89 5.29
N ASP A 61 11.89 -1.07 5.22
CA ASP A 61 12.85 -0.46 6.13
C ASP A 61 13.90 0.29 5.32
N GLN A 62 14.01 1.60 5.54
CA GLN A 62 14.93 2.46 4.79
C GLN A 62 15.65 3.45 5.70
N PRO A 63 16.86 3.92 5.35
CA PRO A 63 17.50 5.03 6.06
C PRO A 63 16.64 6.29 6.04
N LEU A 64 16.52 7.00 7.15
CA LEU A 64 15.74 8.25 7.26
C LEU A 64 16.23 9.31 6.26
N ARG A 65 17.53 9.41 6.04
CA ARG A 65 18.13 10.32 5.04
C ARG A 65 17.66 10.03 3.61
N ALA A 66 17.43 8.75 3.26
CA ALA A 66 16.90 8.38 1.95
C ALA A 66 15.44 8.83 1.79
N PHE A 67 14.66 8.79 2.87
CA PHE A 67 13.32 9.33 2.89
C PHE A 67 13.31 10.85 2.74
N GLU A 68 14.17 11.57 3.48
CA GLU A 68 14.31 13.04 3.36
C GLU A 68 14.72 13.46 1.94
N GLN A 69 15.57 12.67 1.30
CA GLN A 69 15.95 12.90 -0.10
C GLN A 69 14.76 12.73 -1.05
N THR A 70 13.90 11.73 -0.82
CA THR A 70 12.69 11.51 -1.62
C THR A 70 11.69 12.66 -1.52
N LEU A 71 11.64 13.39 -0.40
CA LEU A 71 10.79 14.59 -0.27
C LEU A 71 11.27 15.76 -1.14
N ARG A 72 12.58 15.82 -1.46
CA ARG A 72 13.17 16.86 -2.31
C ARG A 72 13.16 16.49 -3.80
N ASP A 73 13.27 15.20 -4.08
CA ASP A 73 13.29 14.62 -5.42
C ASP A 73 12.32 13.42 -5.43
N PRO A 74 11.04 13.66 -5.77
CA PRO A 74 10.02 12.63 -5.73
C PRO A 74 10.40 11.44 -6.60
N PRO A 75 10.21 10.21 -6.12
CA PRO A 75 10.54 9.01 -6.87
C PRO A 75 9.64 8.90 -8.12
N ALA A 76 10.19 8.33 -9.17
CA ALA A 76 9.41 7.99 -10.34
C ALA A 76 8.38 6.89 -10.03
N TRP A 77 7.30 6.88 -10.80
CA TRP A 77 6.36 5.76 -10.80
C TRP A 77 7.07 4.49 -11.26
N PRO A 78 6.88 3.35 -10.57
CA PRO A 78 7.44 2.08 -11.00
C PRO A 78 6.94 1.69 -12.39
N GLU A 79 7.84 1.17 -13.20
CA GLU A 79 7.48 0.61 -14.49
C GLU A 79 6.41 -0.49 -14.34
N GLY A 80 5.39 -0.45 -15.19
CA GLY A 80 4.27 -1.40 -15.19
C GLY A 80 3.10 -1.04 -14.29
N LEU A 81 3.22 0.01 -13.46
CA LEU A 81 2.10 0.64 -12.75
C LEU A 81 1.67 1.93 -13.46
N PRO A 82 0.35 2.17 -13.64
CA PRO A 82 -0.13 3.42 -14.21
C PRO A 82 0.18 4.61 -13.28
N ALA A 83 0.61 5.72 -13.84
CA ALA A 83 0.74 6.97 -13.10
C ALA A 83 -0.64 7.52 -12.76
N LEU A 84 -0.81 8.00 -11.53
CA LEU A 84 -2.03 8.64 -11.04
C LEU A 84 -1.81 10.14 -10.91
N ASN A 85 -2.89 10.91 -10.78
CA ASN A 85 -2.85 12.33 -10.42
C ASN A 85 -2.54 12.50 -8.92
N ALA A 86 -1.40 11.99 -8.51
CA ALA A 86 -0.90 12.00 -7.14
C ALA A 86 0.62 12.13 -7.17
N THR A 87 1.20 12.70 -6.13
CA THR A 87 2.66 12.89 -6.02
C THR A 87 3.28 11.69 -5.34
N PRO A 88 4.16 10.91 -6.01
CA PRO A 88 4.86 9.81 -5.37
C PRO A 88 5.71 10.30 -4.19
N VAL A 89 5.59 9.62 -3.06
CA VAL A 89 6.40 9.91 -1.86
C VAL A 89 7.32 8.75 -1.48
N PHE A 90 7.04 7.56 -2.02
CA PHE A 90 7.89 6.39 -1.87
C PHE A 90 7.65 5.43 -3.02
N SER A 91 8.72 4.89 -3.60
CA SER A 91 8.62 3.81 -4.57
C SER A 91 9.72 2.77 -4.35
N ALA A 92 9.42 1.52 -4.63
CA ALA A 92 10.35 0.41 -4.51
C ALA A 92 10.06 -0.65 -5.57
N VAL A 93 11.12 -1.20 -6.16
CA VAL A 93 11.04 -2.32 -7.09
C VAL A 93 11.99 -3.41 -6.63
N SER A 94 11.49 -4.63 -6.50
CA SER A 94 12.28 -5.82 -6.19
C SER A 94 12.21 -6.78 -7.36
N ARG A 95 13.35 -6.97 -8.03
CA ARG A 95 13.48 -7.97 -9.10
C ARG A 95 13.44 -9.40 -8.56
N LEU A 96 13.93 -9.61 -7.34
CA LEU A 96 13.93 -10.92 -6.68
C LEU A 96 12.51 -11.42 -6.41
N THR A 97 11.66 -10.56 -5.87
CA THR A 97 10.27 -10.89 -5.53
C THR A 97 9.28 -10.52 -6.65
N ARG A 98 9.78 -9.95 -7.76
CA ARG A 98 8.95 -9.43 -8.86
C ARG A 98 7.80 -8.54 -8.36
N THR A 99 8.18 -7.63 -7.46
CA THR A 99 7.24 -6.73 -6.79
C THR A 99 7.58 -5.29 -7.14
N ALA A 100 6.56 -4.50 -7.49
CA ALA A 100 6.66 -3.05 -7.59
C ALA A 100 5.69 -2.42 -6.60
N PHE A 101 6.14 -1.40 -5.90
CA PHE A 101 5.35 -0.71 -4.89
C PHE A 101 5.52 0.80 -5.03
N VAL A 102 4.43 1.53 -4.90
CA VAL A 102 4.43 2.99 -4.82
C VAL A 102 3.41 3.46 -3.80
N THR A 103 3.76 4.46 -3.02
CA THR A 103 2.82 5.28 -2.25
C THR A 103 2.91 6.71 -2.73
N ALA A 104 1.77 7.34 -2.96
CA ALA A 104 1.67 8.72 -3.42
C ALA A 104 0.65 9.50 -2.59
N ASP A 105 0.85 10.81 -2.50
CA ASP A 105 -0.06 11.74 -1.84
C ASP A 105 -1.08 12.29 -2.85
N SER A 106 -2.37 12.14 -2.53
CA SER A 106 -3.49 12.70 -3.28
C SER A 106 -4.26 13.73 -2.45
N ALA A 107 -4.84 14.73 -3.12
CA ALA A 107 -5.78 15.66 -2.51
C ALA A 107 -7.22 15.11 -2.44
N ALA A 108 -7.52 14.09 -3.22
CA ALA A 108 -8.85 13.46 -3.29
C ALA A 108 -9.23 12.73 -1.99
N ALA A 109 -10.50 12.45 -1.80
CA ALA A 109 -10.94 11.55 -0.74
C ALA A 109 -10.43 10.12 -0.99
N PRO A 110 -10.31 9.25 0.03
CA PRO A 110 -9.78 7.89 -0.15
C PRO A 110 -10.53 7.09 -1.22
N GLU A 111 -11.85 7.15 -1.22
CA GLU A 111 -12.69 6.45 -2.19
C GLU A 111 -12.48 6.97 -3.61
N ASP A 112 -12.36 8.29 -3.78
CA ASP A 112 -12.12 8.94 -5.09
C ASP A 112 -10.73 8.60 -5.61
N ALA A 113 -9.71 8.64 -4.76
CA ALA A 113 -8.34 8.24 -5.11
C ALA A 113 -8.26 6.75 -5.51
N ALA A 114 -8.96 5.86 -4.79
CA ALA A 114 -9.06 4.45 -5.15
C ALA A 114 -9.83 4.24 -6.45
N GLN A 115 -10.86 5.03 -6.70
CA GLN A 115 -11.62 4.99 -7.96
C GLN A 115 -10.78 5.47 -9.16
N GLU A 116 -10.00 6.53 -8.98
CA GLU A 116 -9.04 7.01 -10.01
C GLU A 116 -8.02 5.92 -10.35
N ALA A 117 -7.45 5.27 -9.33
CA ALA A 117 -6.53 4.15 -9.54
C ALA A 117 -7.20 2.97 -10.24
N ALA A 118 -8.46 2.69 -9.92
CA ALA A 118 -9.23 1.65 -10.60
C ALA A 118 -9.42 1.94 -12.09
N GLN A 119 -9.75 3.18 -12.44
CA GLN A 119 -9.89 3.61 -13.83
C GLN A 119 -8.57 3.52 -14.58
N ALA A 120 -7.47 3.98 -13.98
CA ALA A 120 -6.14 3.93 -14.56
C ALA A 120 -5.67 2.47 -14.80
N LEU A 121 -5.87 1.58 -13.83
CA LEU A 121 -5.55 0.16 -13.95
C LEU A 121 -6.41 -0.52 -15.03
N THR A 122 -7.72 -0.25 -15.07
CA THR A 122 -8.62 -0.80 -16.09
C THR A 122 -8.22 -0.33 -17.48
N GLY A 123 -7.90 0.95 -17.64
CA GLY A 123 -7.37 1.52 -18.90
C GLY A 123 -6.03 0.90 -19.32
N ALA A 124 -5.24 0.41 -18.38
CA ALA A 124 -3.99 -0.33 -18.62
C ALA A 124 -4.18 -1.85 -18.79
N GLY A 125 -5.43 -2.33 -18.94
CA GLY A 125 -5.74 -3.74 -19.22
C GLY A 125 -5.78 -4.64 -17.98
N TRP A 126 -5.95 -4.06 -16.79
CA TRP A 126 -6.20 -4.83 -15.57
C TRP A 126 -7.71 -5.04 -15.36
N THR A 127 -8.06 -6.16 -14.76
CA THR A 127 -9.45 -6.49 -14.39
C THR A 127 -9.58 -6.48 -12.87
N GLU A 128 -10.58 -5.81 -12.35
CA GLU A 128 -10.89 -5.84 -10.92
C GLU A 128 -11.37 -7.25 -10.54
N ALA A 129 -10.66 -7.90 -9.62
CA ALA A 129 -10.95 -9.28 -9.23
C ALA A 129 -12.07 -9.34 -8.17
N ALA A 130 -12.01 -8.45 -7.18
CA ALA A 130 -13.04 -8.27 -6.16
C ALA A 130 -12.87 -6.92 -5.49
N PRO A 131 -13.93 -6.12 -5.31
CA PRO A 131 -13.88 -4.97 -4.43
C PRO A 131 -13.92 -5.48 -2.98
N ALA A 132 -12.85 -5.24 -2.21
CA ALA A 132 -12.86 -5.57 -0.79
C ALA A 132 -13.58 -4.47 0.01
N THR A 133 -13.30 -3.20 -0.31
CA THR A 133 -13.99 -2.00 0.18
C THR A 133 -13.79 -0.87 -0.82
N PRO A 134 -14.52 0.26 -0.73
CA PRO A 134 -14.31 1.39 -1.63
C PRO A 134 -12.88 1.92 -1.66
N ALA A 135 -12.14 1.82 -0.55
CA ALA A 135 -10.77 2.30 -0.41
C ALA A 135 -9.69 1.21 -0.59
N PHE A 136 -10.08 -0.08 -0.69
CA PHE A 136 -9.18 -1.19 -0.91
C PHE A 136 -9.69 -2.07 -2.04
N ARG A 137 -8.88 -2.24 -3.11
CA ARG A 137 -9.26 -2.98 -4.31
C ARG A 137 -8.15 -3.91 -4.77
N ILE A 138 -8.53 -4.95 -5.49
CA ILE A 138 -7.61 -5.96 -6.04
C ILE A 138 -7.85 -6.07 -7.54
N PHE A 139 -6.77 -6.00 -8.30
CA PHE A 139 -6.76 -6.13 -9.76
C PHE A 139 -5.88 -7.27 -10.20
N VAL A 140 -6.21 -7.89 -11.33
CA VAL A 140 -5.42 -8.95 -11.96
C VAL A 140 -5.18 -8.64 -13.44
N SER A 141 -4.01 -9.02 -13.95
CA SER A 141 -3.67 -8.97 -15.37
C SER A 141 -2.73 -10.14 -15.70
N GLY A 142 -3.28 -11.19 -16.28
CA GLY A 142 -2.58 -12.45 -16.46
C GLY A 142 -2.11 -13.03 -15.12
N ARG A 143 -0.80 -13.13 -14.93
CA ARG A 143 -0.21 -13.64 -13.67
C ARG A 143 0.12 -12.54 -12.65
N ARG A 144 -0.10 -11.29 -13.00
CA ARG A 144 0.16 -10.15 -12.12
C ARG A 144 -1.08 -9.83 -11.29
N GLN A 145 -0.85 -9.45 -10.05
CA GLN A 145 -1.85 -8.95 -9.13
C GLN A 145 -1.43 -7.54 -8.66
N CYS A 146 -2.37 -6.61 -8.61
CA CYS A 146 -2.17 -5.29 -8.05
C CYS A 146 -3.18 -5.05 -6.94
N LEU A 147 -2.68 -4.66 -5.76
CA LEU A 147 -3.48 -4.21 -4.64
C LEU A 147 -3.44 -2.69 -4.60
N VAL A 148 -4.60 -2.07 -4.45
CA VAL A 148 -4.77 -0.63 -4.27
C VAL A 148 -5.30 -0.39 -2.88
N LEU A 149 -4.66 0.51 -2.14
CA LEU A 149 -5.08 0.95 -0.81
C LEU A 149 -5.03 2.46 -0.75
N ALA A 150 -6.15 3.10 -0.40
CA ALA A 150 -6.22 4.53 -0.15
C ALA A 150 -6.63 4.79 1.30
N VAL A 151 -5.82 5.54 2.05
CA VAL A 151 -6.06 5.89 3.43
C VAL A 151 -5.78 7.38 3.66
N ARG A 152 -6.49 8.01 4.60
CA ARG A 152 -6.22 9.38 5.03
C ARG A 152 -5.63 9.37 6.44
N PRO A 153 -4.29 9.42 6.58
CA PRO A 153 -3.67 9.51 7.90
C PRO A 153 -4.11 10.80 8.60
N PRO A 154 -4.48 10.74 9.89
CA PRO A 154 -4.98 11.91 10.64
C PRO A 154 -4.03 13.10 10.63
N GLN A 155 -2.71 12.82 10.57
CA GLN A 155 -1.65 13.82 10.68
C GLN A 155 -1.44 14.64 9.41
N THR A 156 -1.81 14.13 8.24
CA THR A 156 -1.45 14.76 6.95
C THR A 156 -2.60 15.53 6.31
N GLY A 157 -3.85 15.20 6.65
CA GLY A 157 -5.02 15.74 5.95
C GLY A 157 -5.11 15.36 4.47
N ARG A 158 -4.13 14.61 3.94
CA ARG A 158 -4.04 14.13 2.56
C ARG A 158 -4.27 12.62 2.51
N THR A 159 -4.70 12.14 1.37
CA THR A 159 -4.87 10.70 1.14
C THR A 159 -3.55 10.11 0.68
N ALA A 160 -3.06 9.11 1.39
CA ALA A 160 -1.99 8.24 0.92
C ALA A 160 -2.62 7.12 0.09
N ILE A 161 -2.33 7.11 -1.21
CA ILE A 161 -2.71 6.00 -2.10
C ILE A 161 -1.50 5.12 -2.37
N SER A 162 -1.68 3.82 -2.18
CA SER A 162 -0.61 2.82 -2.32
C SER A 162 -1.01 1.77 -3.35
N LEU A 163 -0.11 1.49 -4.28
CA LEU A 163 -0.23 0.41 -5.25
C LEU A 163 0.89 -0.60 -5.02
N LEU A 164 0.52 -1.85 -4.86
CA LEU A 164 1.45 -2.97 -4.78
C LEU A 164 1.17 -3.96 -5.90
N GLN A 165 2.06 -4.02 -6.88
CA GLN A 165 2.05 -5.04 -7.90
C GLN A 165 2.97 -6.18 -7.50
N ARG A 166 2.53 -7.41 -7.72
CA ARG A 166 3.36 -8.61 -7.67
C ARG A 166 3.05 -9.53 -8.84
N GLU A 167 4.05 -10.26 -9.28
CA GLU A 167 3.87 -11.36 -10.22
C GLU A 167 3.74 -12.68 -9.43
N GLY A 168 2.72 -13.47 -9.75
CA GLY A 168 2.54 -14.78 -9.14
C GLY A 168 3.71 -15.72 -9.45
N ALA A 169 4.08 -16.58 -8.50
CA ALA A 169 5.02 -17.65 -8.77
C ALA A 169 4.51 -18.54 -9.91
N THR A 170 5.42 -19.03 -10.75
CA THR A 170 5.09 -20.15 -11.66
C THR A 170 4.79 -21.38 -10.80
N PRO A 171 3.67 -22.08 -11.02
CA PRO A 171 3.46 -23.37 -10.38
C PRO A 171 4.57 -24.35 -10.77
#